data_215415cded0e6caf18f47860b20f81e6
#
_entry.id   215415cded0e6caf18f47860b20f81e6
#
_cell.length_a   1.000
_cell.length_b   1.000
_cell.length_c   1.000
_cell.angle_alpha   90.00
_cell.angle_beta   90.00
_cell.angle_gamma   90.00
#
_symmetry.space_group_name_H-M   'P 1'
#
loop_
_entity.id
_entity.type
_entity.pdbx_description
1 polymer ?
#
loop_
_entity_poly.entity_id
_entity_poly.type
_entity_poly.pdbx_seq_one_letter_code
_entity_poly.pdbx_strand_id
1 'polypeptide(L)'
;MNISNRLISTAARQRAAALLKELSLEEKVRQLGCTMLVSEDTDLTAKDLSGGIGEIALLDICEEPEALAARLRDVQQYVMEHSPHRIPALFHCEALGGPVVPHTVLYPNSIGLGATFDTALVSDMANTIRTQIRAMGILHALSPVLDVAKDLRWGRVNETYGGDPTLSAAMSCAFVQGLQGDDLST
;
A
#
# COMPACT_ATOMS: atom_id res chain seq x y z
N MET A 1 20.41 -16.51 -7.84
CA MET A 1 19.30 -16.19 -8.75
C MET A 1 18.93 -14.75 -8.50
N ASN A 2 18.92 -13.89 -9.50
CA ASN A 2 18.77 -12.45 -9.31
C ASN A 2 17.28 -12.13 -9.00
N ILE A 3 16.97 -11.74 -7.78
CA ILE A 3 15.60 -11.43 -7.29
C ILE A 3 14.92 -10.39 -8.19
N SER A 4 15.67 -9.44 -8.74
CA SER A 4 15.13 -8.38 -9.60
C SER A 4 14.43 -8.86 -10.88
N ASN A 5 14.72 -10.08 -11.34
CA ASN A 5 14.10 -10.64 -12.56
C ASN A 5 12.78 -11.39 -12.30
N ARG A 6 12.42 -11.63 -11.04
CA ARG A 6 11.14 -12.29 -10.70
C ARG A 6 9.98 -11.31 -10.52
N LEU A 7 10.28 -10.05 -10.18
CA LEU A 7 9.27 -9.06 -9.75
C LEU A 7 8.58 -8.32 -10.91
N ILE A 8 9.24 -8.15 -12.05
CA ILE A 8 8.67 -7.38 -13.17
C ILE A 8 9.01 -8.07 -14.48
N SER A 9 8.00 -8.40 -15.28
CA SER A 9 8.21 -9.02 -16.58
C SER A 9 9.00 -8.10 -17.52
N THR A 10 9.76 -8.69 -18.44
CA THR A 10 10.49 -7.92 -19.46
C THR A 10 9.55 -7.04 -20.29
N ALA A 11 8.37 -7.54 -20.61
CA ALA A 11 7.34 -6.78 -21.34
C ALA A 11 6.85 -5.56 -20.54
N ALA A 12 6.63 -5.71 -19.23
CA ALA A 12 6.24 -4.57 -18.37
C ALA A 12 7.34 -3.51 -18.29
N ARG A 13 8.60 -3.92 -18.15
CA ARG A 13 9.75 -3.00 -18.18
C ARG A 13 9.86 -2.24 -19.51
N GLN A 14 9.67 -2.94 -20.63
CA GLN A 14 9.72 -2.32 -21.95
C GLN A 14 8.58 -1.31 -22.14
N ARG A 15 7.37 -1.64 -21.73
CA ARG A 15 6.23 -0.71 -21.76
C ARG A 15 6.48 0.52 -20.91
N ALA A 16 6.96 0.36 -19.68
CA ALA A 16 7.30 1.47 -18.79
C ALA A 16 8.40 2.35 -19.38
N ALA A 17 9.44 1.75 -19.97
CA ALA A 17 10.53 2.50 -20.61
C ALA A 17 10.07 3.25 -21.88
N ALA A 18 9.12 2.71 -22.63
CA ALA A 18 8.53 3.39 -23.78
C ALA A 18 7.68 4.58 -23.31
N LEU A 19 6.77 4.35 -22.36
CA LEU A 19 5.92 5.38 -21.79
C LEU A 19 6.73 6.53 -21.16
N LEU A 20 7.80 6.21 -20.44
CA LEU A 20 8.68 7.20 -19.83
C LEU A 20 9.32 8.17 -20.84
N LYS A 21 9.51 7.74 -22.09
CA LYS A 21 10.04 8.60 -23.16
C LYS A 21 8.99 9.57 -23.72
N GLU A 22 7.72 9.20 -23.65
CA GLU A 22 6.60 10.00 -24.12
C GLU A 22 6.17 11.07 -23.12
N LEU A 23 6.39 10.81 -21.81
CA LEU A 23 6.04 11.73 -20.73
C LEU A 23 6.92 12.98 -20.75
N SER A 24 6.28 14.15 -20.66
CA SER A 24 6.92 15.43 -20.36
C SER A 24 7.57 15.42 -18.96
N LEU A 25 8.39 16.42 -18.66
CA LEU A 25 8.97 16.56 -17.31
C LEU A 25 7.86 16.78 -16.25
N GLU A 26 6.86 17.59 -16.57
CA GLU A 26 5.75 17.89 -15.66
C GLU A 26 4.95 16.60 -15.34
N GLU A 27 4.59 15.82 -16.35
CA GLU A 27 3.89 14.56 -16.19
C GLU A 27 4.71 13.55 -15.36
N LYS A 28 6.03 13.49 -15.55
CA LYS A 28 6.93 12.67 -14.70
C LYS A 28 6.90 13.10 -13.24
N VAL A 29 6.92 14.42 -12.99
CA VAL A 29 6.85 14.98 -11.64
C VAL A 29 5.49 14.65 -10.99
N ARG A 30 4.38 14.76 -11.75
CA ARG A 30 3.05 14.38 -11.26
C ARG A 30 2.97 12.91 -10.85
N GLN A 31 3.67 12.00 -11.54
CA GLN A 31 3.73 10.58 -11.18
C GLN A 31 4.50 10.31 -9.85
N LEU A 32 5.22 11.30 -9.32
CA LEU A 32 5.83 11.24 -7.99
C LEU A 32 4.91 11.83 -6.90
N GLY A 33 3.79 12.41 -7.30
CA GLY A 33 2.84 13.04 -6.39
C GLY A 33 1.90 12.03 -5.74
N CYS A 34 1.44 12.39 -4.53
CA CYS A 34 0.40 11.71 -3.81
C CYS A 34 -0.66 12.71 -3.35
N THR A 35 -1.92 12.30 -3.40
CA THR A 35 -3.02 13.03 -2.76
C THR A 35 -3.76 12.11 -1.79
N MET A 36 -4.53 12.70 -0.87
CA MET A 36 -5.35 11.93 0.07
C MET A 36 -6.79 11.86 -0.41
N LEU A 37 -7.42 10.72 -0.18
CA LEU A 37 -8.85 10.48 -0.37
C LEU A 37 -9.44 10.08 0.99
N VAL A 38 -10.43 10.83 1.44
CA VAL A 38 -11.19 10.56 2.67
C VAL A 38 -12.66 10.28 2.31
N SER A 39 -13.41 9.67 3.24
CA SER A 39 -14.82 9.32 2.99
C SER A 39 -15.71 10.50 2.61
N GLU A 40 -15.40 11.68 3.09
CA GLU A 40 -16.16 12.90 2.83
C GLU A 40 -15.91 13.51 1.44
N ASP A 41 -14.89 13.04 0.72
CA ASP A 41 -14.56 13.52 -0.62
C ASP A 41 -15.60 13.03 -1.65
N THR A 42 -16.59 13.85 -1.91
CA THR A 42 -17.65 13.56 -2.90
C THR A 42 -17.37 14.17 -4.27
N ASP A 43 -16.48 15.17 -4.34
CA ASP A 43 -16.12 15.88 -5.57
C ASP A 43 -14.63 15.70 -5.90
N LEU A 44 -14.34 14.80 -6.84
CA LEU A 44 -12.99 14.56 -7.33
C LEU A 44 -12.43 15.73 -8.16
N THR A 45 -13.29 16.61 -8.68
CA THR A 45 -12.85 17.76 -9.45
C THR A 45 -12.17 18.81 -8.57
N ALA A 46 -12.45 18.81 -7.26
CA ALA A 46 -11.76 19.65 -6.28
C ALA A 46 -10.30 19.24 -6.08
N LYS A 47 -9.94 17.99 -6.45
CA LYS A 47 -8.57 17.50 -6.44
C LYS A 47 -7.98 17.65 -7.83
N ASP A 48 -6.87 18.36 -7.97
CA ASP A 48 -6.18 18.49 -9.27
C ASP A 48 -5.55 17.15 -9.68
N LEU A 49 -6.38 16.27 -10.22
CA LEU A 49 -5.96 15.00 -10.81
C LEU A 49 -5.70 15.12 -12.31
N SER A 50 -5.91 16.31 -12.88
CA SER A 50 -5.61 16.59 -14.30
C SER A 50 -4.10 16.50 -14.54
N GLY A 51 -3.71 15.78 -15.58
CA GLY A 51 -2.30 15.49 -15.83
C GLY A 51 -1.74 14.27 -15.07
N GLY A 52 -2.58 13.57 -14.33
CA GLY A 52 -2.25 12.34 -13.63
C GLY A 52 -1.73 12.55 -12.20
N ILE A 53 -1.68 11.46 -11.46
CA ILE A 53 -1.16 11.36 -10.09
C ILE A 53 -0.54 9.98 -9.91
N GLY A 54 0.57 9.87 -9.18
CA GLY A 54 1.23 8.59 -8.94
C GLY A 54 0.49 7.74 -7.91
N GLU A 55 0.12 8.34 -6.78
CA GLU A 55 -0.48 7.62 -5.67
C GLU A 55 -1.67 8.38 -5.07
N ILE A 56 -2.58 7.62 -4.48
CA ILE A 56 -3.72 8.13 -3.70
C ILE A 56 -3.74 7.40 -2.36
N ALA A 57 -3.51 8.15 -1.30
CA ALA A 57 -3.57 7.67 0.08
C ALA A 57 -5.02 7.62 0.56
N LEU A 58 -5.40 6.53 1.21
CA LEU A 58 -6.72 6.35 1.80
C LEU A 58 -6.63 6.62 3.30
N LEU A 59 -7.41 7.59 3.79
CA LEU A 59 -7.49 7.97 5.19
C LEU A 59 -8.95 8.15 5.61
N ASP A 60 -9.22 7.89 6.88
CA ASP A 60 -10.54 8.10 7.50
C ASP A 60 -11.69 7.47 6.69
N ILE A 61 -11.51 6.21 6.31
CA ILE A 61 -12.47 5.46 5.51
C ILE A 61 -13.59 4.96 6.39
N CYS A 62 -14.81 5.41 6.12
CA CYS A 62 -16.02 5.04 6.85
C CYS A 62 -16.99 4.19 6.00
N GLU A 63 -16.69 3.98 4.72
CA GLU A 63 -17.52 3.17 3.82
C GLU A 63 -17.34 1.68 4.08
N GLU A 64 -18.39 0.92 3.79
CA GLU A 64 -18.33 -0.54 3.70
C GLU A 64 -17.35 -0.97 2.59
N PRO A 65 -16.68 -2.14 2.72
CA PRO A 65 -15.65 -2.59 1.77
C PRO A 65 -16.12 -2.63 0.31
N GLU A 66 -17.35 -3.04 0.05
CA GLU A 66 -17.92 -3.08 -1.30
C GLU A 66 -18.16 -1.69 -1.88
N ALA A 67 -18.63 -0.76 -1.04
CA ALA A 67 -18.83 0.64 -1.43
C ALA A 67 -17.49 1.32 -1.71
N LEU A 68 -16.50 1.09 -0.84
CA LEU A 68 -15.14 1.56 -1.06
C LEU A 68 -14.56 1.01 -2.37
N ALA A 69 -14.68 -0.29 -2.62
CA ALA A 69 -14.19 -0.91 -3.85
C ALA A 69 -14.87 -0.32 -5.11
N ALA A 70 -16.16 0.00 -5.04
CA ALA A 70 -16.87 0.67 -6.12
C ALA A 70 -16.33 2.09 -6.33
N ARG A 71 -16.21 2.85 -5.26
CA ARG A 71 -15.68 4.22 -5.29
C ARG A 71 -14.24 4.27 -5.85
N LEU A 72 -13.36 3.36 -5.42
CA LEU A 72 -11.99 3.32 -5.94
C LEU A 72 -11.93 3.00 -7.44
N ARG A 73 -12.86 2.19 -7.96
CA ARG A 73 -12.98 1.98 -9.42
C ARG A 73 -13.37 3.27 -10.14
N ASP A 74 -14.33 4.01 -9.59
CA ASP A 74 -14.79 5.28 -10.19
C ASP A 74 -13.67 6.34 -10.15
N VAL A 75 -12.95 6.45 -9.03
CA VAL A 75 -11.77 7.31 -8.89
C VAL A 75 -10.69 6.92 -9.89
N GLN A 76 -10.40 5.63 -10.03
CA GLN A 76 -9.39 5.16 -10.99
C GLN A 76 -9.78 5.46 -12.43
N GLN A 77 -11.06 5.26 -12.78
CA GLN A 77 -11.56 5.62 -14.09
C GLN A 77 -11.40 7.12 -14.35
N TYR A 78 -11.79 7.95 -13.39
CA TYR A 78 -11.62 9.40 -13.48
C TYR A 78 -10.16 9.81 -13.71
N VAL A 79 -9.23 9.26 -12.90
CA VAL A 79 -7.79 9.51 -13.05
C VAL A 79 -7.31 9.14 -14.46
N MET A 80 -7.68 7.95 -14.94
CA MET A 80 -7.27 7.50 -16.27
C MET A 80 -7.86 8.33 -17.42
N GLU A 81 -9.07 8.84 -17.27
CA GLU A 81 -9.72 9.67 -18.29
C GLU A 81 -9.12 11.08 -18.38
N HIS A 82 -8.62 11.61 -17.25
CA HIS A 82 -8.06 12.95 -17.14
C HIS A 82 -6.52 12.97 -17.13
N SER A 83 -5.88 11.79 -17.13
CA SER A 83 -4.42 11.66 -17.18
C SER A 83 -3.96 11.49 -18.63
N PRO A 84 -2.94 12.24 -19.08
CA PRO A 84 -2.22 11.92 -20.31
C PRO A 84 -1.73 10.46 -20.24
N HIS A 85 -1.76 9.75 -21.35
CA HIS A 85 -1.35 8.35 -21.43
C HIS A 85 -2.16 7.36 -20.59
N ARG A 86 -3.25 7.80 -19.92
CA ARG A 86 -4.15 6.95 -19.12
C ARG A 86 -3.44 6.13 -18.06
N ILE A 87 -2.46 6.71 -17.36
CA ILE A 87 -1.71 6.04 -16.31
C ILE A 87 -2.59 5.95 -15.07
N PRO A 88 -2.82 4.74 -14.51
CA PRO A 88 -3.58 4.57 -13.28
C PRO A 88 -2.79 5.03 -12.06
N ALA A 89 -3.47 5.52 -11.03
CA ALA A 89 -2.87 5.77 -9.73
C ALA A 89 -2.71 4.48 -8.92
N LEU A 90 -1.73 4.43 -8.02
CA LEU A 90 -1.63 3.41 -6.98
C LEU A 90 -2.43 3.85 -5.76
N PHE A 91 -3.41 3.06 -5.35
CA PHE A 91 -4.05 3.25 -4.06
C PHE A 91 -3.23 2.61 -2.96
N HIS A 92 -2.99 3.36 -1.89
CA HIS A 92 -2.32 2.84 -0.70
C HIS A 92 -3.05 3.19 0.58
N CYS A 93 -2.84 2.37 1.60
CA CYS A 93 -3.32 2.61 2.96
C CYS A 93 -2.26 2.22 4.00
N GLU A 94 -2.45 2.67 5.22
CA GLU A 94 -1.81 2.07 6.37
C GLU A 94 -2.39 0.66 6.60
N ALA A 95 -1.56 -0.29 6.97
CA ALA A 95 -2.00 -1.66 7.17
C ALA A 95 -1.21 -2.40 8.27
N LEU A 96 -0.73 -1.68 9.28
CA LEU A 96 0.07 -2.24 10.38
C LEU A 96 -0.63 -3.39 11.11
N GLY A 97 -1.91 -3.21 11.39
CA GLY A 97 -2.77 -4.23 11.99
C GLY A 97 -3.98 -4.57 11.12
N GLY A 98 -3.94 -4.22 9.84
CA GLY A 98 -5.04 -4.36 8.90
C GLY A 98 -5.53 -3.01 8.38
N PRO A 99 -6.34 -3.01 7.32
CA PRO A 99 -6.94 -1.78 6.82
C PRO A 99 -7.95 -1.25 7.84
N VAL A 100 -7.92 0.07 8.09
CA VAL A 100 -8.88 0.71 8.99
C VAL A 100 -10.14 1.02 8.18
N VAL A 101 -10.90 -0.03 7.86
CA VAL A 101 -12.14 0.00 7.07
C VAL A 101 -13.20 -0.79 7.86
N PRO A 102 -14.45 -0.35 7.93
CA PRO A 102 -15.52 -1.11 8.61
C PRO A 102 -15.58 -2.56 8.18
N HIS A 103 -15.92 -3.45 9.12
CA HIS A 103 -16.05 -4.91 8.88
C HIS A 103 -14.79 -5.64 8.38
N THR A 104 -13.63 -4.99 8.37
CA THR A 104 -12.34 -5.69 8.17
C THR A 104 -11.78 -6.17 9.49
N VAL A 105 -10.87 -7.15 9.43
CA VAL A 105 -10.20 -7.65 10.63
C VAL A 105 -9.06 -6.71 11.01
N LEU A 106 -9.07 -6.26 12.27
CA LEU A 106 -7.97 -5.52 12.87
C LEU A 106 -7.23 -6.41 13.86
N TYR A 107 -5.92 -6.41 13.74
CA TYR A 107 -4.99 -7.16 14.57
C TYR A 107 -4.28 -6.24 15.57
N PRO A 108 -3.65 -6.78 16.61
CA PRO A 108 -2.83 -5.98 17.53
C PRO A 108 -1.70 -5.23 16.83
N ASN A 109 -1.25 -4.13 17.43
CA ASN A 109 -0.06 -3.42 16.99
C ASN A 109 1.19 -4.32 17.00
N SER A 110 2.17 -3.97 16.16
CA SER A 110 3.37 -4.77 15.91
C SER A 110 4.15 -5.11 17.18
N ILE A 111 4.16 -4.26 18.20
CA ILE A 111 4.81 -4.56 19.49
C ILE A 111 4.18 -5.78 20.19
N GLY A 112 2.85 -5.91 20.10
CA GLY A 112 2.14 -7.08 20.63
C GLY A 112 2.41 -8.33 19.81
N LEU A 113 2.52 -8.20 18.50
CA LEU A 113 2.90 -9.30 17.60
C LEU A 113 4.35 -9.73 17.85
N GLY A 114 5.28 -8.78 18.05
CA GLY A 114 6.66 -9.07 18.44
C GLY A 114 6.77 -9.90 19.71
N ALA A 115 5.90 -9.65 20.70
CA ALA A 115 5.85 -10.41 21.94
C ALA A 115 5.40 -11.88 21.78
N THR A 116 4.83 -12.26 20.64
CA THR A 116 4.47 -13.66 20.35
C THR A 116 5.68 -14.50 19.97
N PHE A 117 6.73 -13.91 19.42
CA PHE A 117 7.87 -14.58 18.79
C PHE A 117 7.47 -15.58 17.68
N ASP A 118 6.29 -15.41 17.09
CA ASP A 118 5.70 -16.33 16.12
C ASP A 118 5.63 -15.68 14.73
N THR A 119 6.62 -16.00 13.89
CA THR A 119 6.71 -15.49 12.51
C THR A 119 5.65 -16.11 11.60
N ALA A 120 5.19 -17.34 11.87
CA ALA A 120 4.14 -17.97 11.08
C ALA A 120 2.81 -17.24 11.28
N LEU A 121 2.46 -16.95 12.54
CA LEU A 121 1.28 -16.14 12.88
C LEU A 121 1.31 -14.78 12.15
N VAL A 122 2.46 -14.09 12.15
CA VAL A 122 2.59 -12.78 11.48
C VAL A 122 2.42 -12.92 9.96
N SER A 123 2.95 -13.95 9.34
CA SER A 123 2.79 -14.23 7.92
C SER A 123 1.32 -14.50 7.54
N ASP A 124 0.62 -15.33 8.33
CA ASP A 124 -0.80 -15.65 8.09
C ASP A 124 -1.68 -14.42 8.27
N MET A 125 -1.41 -13.61 9.30
CA MET A 125 -2.07 -12.33 9.51
C MET A 125 -1.87 -11.40 8.30
N ALA A 126 -0.63 -11.20 7.85
CA ALA A 126 -0.31 -10.34 6.72
C ALA A 126 -0.95 -10.83 5.41
N ASN A 127 -1.05 -12.14 5.21
CA ASN A 127 -1.78 -12.72 4.07
C ASN A 127 -3.30 -12.43 4.14
N THR A 128 -3.88 -12.46 5.34
CA THR A 128 -5.29 -12.06 5.52
C THR A 128 -5.48 -10.58 5.19
N ILE A 129 -4.60 -9.70 5.68
CA ILE A 129 -4.61 -8.27 5.36
C ILE A 129 -4.49 -8.06 3.84
N ARG A 130 -3.54 -8.74 3.18
CA ARG A 130 -3.38 -8.71 1.73
C ARG A 130 -4.68 -9.02 1.00
N THR A 131 -5.35 -10.08 1.41
CA THR A 131 -6.61 -10.51 0.78
C THR A 131 -7.68 -9.44 0.91
N GLN A 132 -7.80 -8.81 2.07
CA GLN A 132 -8.77 -7.74 2.32
C GLN A 132 -8.48 -6.49 1.49
N ILE A 133 -7.24 -5.96 1.54
CA ILE A 133 -6.90 -4.72 0.82
C ILE A 133 -6.99 -4.90 -0.70
N ARG A 134 -6.58 -6.06 -1.23
CA ARG A 134 -6.68 -6.35 -2.66
C ARG A 134 -8.12 -6.47 -3.14
N ALA A 135 -9.01 -7.04 -2.35
CA ALA A 135 -10.43 -7.11 -2.68
C ALA A 135 -11.05 -5.72 -2.86
N MET A 136 -10.53 -4.72 -2.15
CA MET A 136 -10.93 -3.31 -2.29
C MET A 136 -10.21 -2.55 -3.40
N GLY A 137 -9.20 -3.16 -4.05
CA GLY A 137 -8.41 -2.51 -5.10
C GLY A 137 -7.18 -1.76 -4.61
N ILE A 138 -6.78 -1.96 -3.35
CA ILE A 138 -5.58 -1.35 -2.74
C ILE A 138 -4.39 -2.28 -2.99
N LEU A 139 -3.32 -1.77 -3.58
CA LEU A 139 -2.17 -2.56 -4.01
C LEU A 139 -0.87 -2.20 -3.29
N HIS A 140 -0.87 -1.14 -2.50
CA HIS A 140 0.29 -0.67 -1.76
C HIS A 140 -0.07 -0.48 -0.29
N ALA A 141 0.73 -1.02 0.61
CA ALA A 141 0.61 -0.85 2.06
C ALA A 141 1.86 -0.15 2.60
N LEU A 142 1.69 0.89 3.41
CA LEU A 142 2.79 1.60 4.08
C LEU A 142 3.18 0.87 5.38
N SER A 143 3.46 -0.42 5.25
CA SER A 143 3.70 -1.35 6.37
C SER A 143 4.69 -2.44 5.95
N PRO A 144 5.41 -3.05 6.91
CA PRO A 144 5.48 -2.77 8.35
C PRO A 144 6.45 -1.63 8.71
N VAL A 145 6.43 -1.15 9.97
CA VAL A 145 7.47 -0.27 10.50
C VAL A 145 8.68 -1.11 10.90
N LEU A 146 9.78 -0.93 10.16
CA LEU A 146 11.00 -1.76 10.26
C LEU A 146 12.01 -1.25 11.29
N ASP A 147 11.70 -0.13 11.94
CA ASP A 147 12.58 0.52 12.90
C ASP A 147 12.83 -0.37 14.12
N VAL A 148 14.04 -0.26 14.67
CA VAL A 148 14.41 -0.90 15.93
C VAL A 148 14.25 0.12 17.05
N ALA A 149 13.31 -0.10 17.97
CA ALA A 149 12.97 0.82 19.04
C ALA A 149 14.10 0.90 20.08
N LYS A 150 15.02 1.83 19.90
CA LYS A 150 16.16 2.04 20.83
C LYS A 150 15.83 3.02 21.95
N ASP A 151 14.93 3.95 21.73
CA ASP A 151 14.55 4.98 22.69
C ASP A 151 13.03 4.96 22.88
N LEU A 152 12.57 4.62 24.09
CA LEU A 152 11.16 4.49 24.42
C LEU A 152 10.42 5.85 24.46
N ARG A 153 11.12 6.98 24.33
CA ARG A 153 10.51 8.30 24.18
C ARG A 153 9.98 8.53 22.76
N TRP A 154 10.39 7.73 21.79
CA TRP A 154 9.88 7.81 20.43
C TRP A 154 8.39 7.38 20.39
N GLY A 155 7.51 8.25 19.85
CA GLY A 155 6.06 8.08 19.90
C GLY A 155 5.51 6.89 19.12
N ARG A 156 6.33 6.24 18.25
CA ARG A 156 5.90 5.13 17.39
C ARG A 156 6.47 3.76 17.80
N VAL A 157 6.94 3.62 19.05
CA VAL A 157 7.49 2.35 19.56
C VAL A 157 6.47 1.20 19.43
N ASN A 158 5.20 1.46 19.67
CA ASN A 158 4.11 0.48 19.58
C ASN A 158 3.88 -0.07 18.18
N GLU A 159 4.34 0.64 17.15
CA GLU A 159 4.22 0.21 15.76
C GLU A 159 5.38 -0.70 15.31
N THR A 160 6.41 -0.85 16.14
CA THR A 160 7.59 -1.67 15.87
C THR A 160 7.48 -3.05 16.52
N TYR A 161 8.31 -3.98 16.08
CA TYR A 161 8.44 -5.30 16.73
C TYR A 161 9.35 -5.27 17.98
N GLY A 162 9.84 -4.08 18.39
CA GLY A 162 10.62 -3.89 19.62
C GLY A 162 12.06 -3.46 19.39
N GLY A 163 12.89 -3.63 20.43
CA GLY A 163 14.29 -3.15 20.48
C GLY A 163 15.35 -4.16 20.04
N ASP A 164 14.96 -5.40 19.71
CA ASP A 164 15.88 -6.43 19.22
C ASP A 164 15.90 -6.48 17.69
N PRO A 165 17.05 -6.26 17.03
CA PRO A 165 17.13 -6.23 15.58
C PRO A 165 16.89 -7.61 14.94
N THR A 166 17.21 -8.71 15.62
CA THR A 166 17.01 -10.06 15.09
C THR A 166 15.52 -10.38 15.04
N LEU A 167 14.81 -10.12 16.14
CA LEU A 167 13.36 -10.28 16.20
C LEU A 167 12.66 -9.38 15.19
N SER A 168 13.02 -8.09 15.14
CA SER A 168 12.44 -7.14 14.19
C SER A 168 12.64 -7.60 12.75
N ALA A 169 13.82 -8.08 12.37
CA ALA A 169 14.09 -8.59 11.03
C ALA A 169 13.25 -9.84 10.72
N ALA A 170 13.16 -10.81 11.64
CA ALA A 170 12.38 -12.04 11.44
C ALA A 170 10.89 -11.75 11.24
N MET A 171 10.29 -10.94 12.12
CA MET A 171 8.88 -10.57 12.07
C MET A 171 8.56 -9.72 10.84
N SER A 172 9.43 -8.76 10.50
CA SER A 172 9.26 -7.91 9.33
C SER A 172 9.32 -8.70 8.01
N CYS A 173 10.26 -9.64 7.91
CA CYS A 173 10.33 -10.52 6.74
C CYS A 173 9.05 -11.36 6.60
N ALA A 174 8.53 -11.91 7.69
CA ALA A 174 7.30 -12.68 7.68
C ALA A 174 6.10 -11.82 7.26
N PHE A 175 5.99 -10.61 7.76
CA PHE A 175 4.94 -9.68 7.39
C PHE A 175 5.01 -9.32 5.90
N VAL A 176 6.18 -8.93 5.40
CA VAL A 176 6.37 -8.57 3.98
C VAL A 176 6.05 -9.77 3.08
N GLN A 177 6.51 -10.97 3.42
CA GLN A 177 6.20 -12.17 2.65
C GLN A 177 4.69 -12.47 2.62
N GLY A 178 4.01 -12.34 3.74
CA GLY A 178 2.56 -12.51 3.82
C GLY A 178 1.80 -11.48 2.97
N LEU A 179 2.22 -10.20 3.02
CA LEU A 179 1.61 -9.15 2.18
C LEU A 179 1.90 -9.32 0.69
N GLN A 180 3.06 -9.80 0.32
CA GLN A 180 3.40 -10.05 -1.09
C GLN A 180 2.72 -11.31 -1.63
N GLY A 181 2.55 -12.34 -0.76
CA GLY A 181 2.07 -13.65 -1.19
C GLY A 181 3.10 -14.41 -2.03
N ASP A 182 2.69 -15.57 -2.54
CA ASP A 182 3.57 -16.48 -3.29
C ASP A 182 3.73 -16.07 -4.76
N ASP A 183 2.76 -15.33 -5.31
CA ASP A 183 2.76 -14.85 -6.69
C ASP A 183 2.81 -13.32 -6.73
N LEU A 184 3.97 -12.80 -7.13
CA LEU A 184 4.22 -11.37 -7.26
C LEU A 184 3.82 -10.82 -8.65
N SER A 185 3.24 -11.64 -9.51
CA SER A 185 2.80 -11.24 -10.85
C SER A 185 1.32 -10.83 -10.90
N THR A 186 0.60 -11.02 -9.79
CA THR A 186 -0.85 -10.77 -9.68
C THR A 186 -1.15 -9.60 -8.77
#